data_32077d7192a6cc878d1cc5248967ba94
#
_entry.id   32077d7192a6cc878d1cc5248967ba94
#
_cell.length_a   1.000
_cell.length_b   1.000
_cell.length_c   1.000
_cell.angle_alpha   90.00
_cell.angle_beta   90.00
_cell.angle_gamma   90.00
#
_symmetry.space_group_name_H-M   'P 1'
#
loop_
_entity.id
_entity.type
_entity.pdbx_description
1 polymer ?
#
loop_
_entity_poly.entity_id
_entity_poly.type
_entity_poly.pdbx_seq_one_letter_code
_entity_poly.pdbx_strand_id
1 'polypeptide(L)'
;MANFIPNECIFYHIYPFGFVGAPQKNEGEGTAAPRINKIAEHIPHMKTLGINAIYLGPVFESKYHGYDTTDYRKLDSRLGTNEDFEKFCKELEENGIDLILDGVFNHVGRHFFAFEDIKKKREASPYCSWISGLRFDQNNSYNDGFRYDAWQGHEELVKLNLKNEDVVKYLLESVEMWIDKFGIKGLRLDAADCIDHDFFRRLRKFTTEKRPDFWLMGEIIHGNYRIWANKEMLHSVTNYEMHKGYYSGINDKNMFEPAHGLLREYGDWGLYKDLVLYNFVDNHDINRLASYLKNLDNIKNIYTMLFTVPGTPSIYYGSEYGIKGKKANHSDAPLRPCWNDIEITEDGKQLFEHIAKLAEIRKASKALKYGDFKQVHLENQCFVFSRGFEGETAVIAVNIASEPKNLCLNVNGRELKLDLSPFDSKIIDI
;
A
#
# COMPACT_ATOMS: atom_id res chain seq x y z
N MET A 1 -22.02 -4.00 10.77
CA MET A 1 -20.77 -3.46 10.21
C MET A 1 -21.06 -2.97 8.80
N ALA A 2 -20.56 -1.79 8.39
CA ALA A 2 -20.66 -1.34 7.00
C ALA A 2 -19.77 -2.22 6.11
N ASN A 3 -20.19 -2.40 4.84
CA ASN A 3 -19.39 -3.12 3.87
C ASN A 3 -18.12 -2.33 3.54
N PHE A 4 -17.01 -3.03 3.33
CA PHE A 4 -15.78 -2.43 2.85
C PHE A 4 -15.91 -2.09 1.35
N ILE A 5 -15.74 -0.82 0.99
CA ILE A 5 -15.87 -0.33 -0.39
C ILE A 5 -14.57 0.39 -0.78
N PRO A 6 -13.66 -0.26 -1.53
CA PRO A 6 -12.35 0.30 -1.84
C PRO A 6 -12.38 1.69 -2.50
N ASN A 7 -13.37 1.97 -3.37
CA ASN A 7 -13.52 3.27 -4.03
C ASN A 7 -13.79 4.43 -3.06
N GLU A 8 -14.34 4.14 -1.89
CA GLU A 8 -14.64 5.12 -0.84
C GLU A 8 -13.50 5.29 0.15
N CYS A 9 -12.46 4.44 0.06
CA CYS A 9 -11.34 4.49 0.95
C CYS A 9 -10.34 5.59 0.58
N ILE A 10 -9.80 6.20 1.61
CA ILE A 10 -8.58 7.01 1.59
C ILE A 10 -7.65 6.35 2.61
N PHE A 11 -6.59 5.76 2.10
CA PHE A 11 -5.68 4.95 2.92
C PHE A 11 -4.60 5.79 3.60
N TYR A 12 -4.26 5.36 4.81
CA TYR A 12 -3.02 5.75 5.47
C TYR A 12 -2.13 4.52 5.63
N HIS A 13 -0.98 4.53 5.01
CA HIS A 13 -0.04 3.43 5.06
C HIS A 13 0.96 3.66 6.19
N ILE A 14 1.07 2.71 7.10
CA ILE A 14 2.00 2.75 8.24
C ILE A 14 2.93 1.53 8.20
N TYR A 15 4.24 1.77 8.23
CA TYR A 15 5.22 0.74 8.58
C TYR A 15 5.40 0.75 10.11
N PRO A 16 4.84 -0.23 10.85
CA PRO A 16 4.60 -0.09 12.28
C PRO A 16 5.89 0.02 13.10
N PHE A 17 6.90 -0.80 12.82
CA PHE A 17 8.16 -0.79 13.58
C PHE A 17 8.88 0.55 13.51
N GLY A 18 8.97 1.15 12.33
CA GLY A 18 9.51 2.50 12.16
C GLY A 18 8.67 3.52 12.91
N PHE A 19 7.38 3.59 12.60
CA PHE A 19 6.46 4.57 13.18
C PHE A 19 6.56 4.66 14.70
N VAL A 20 6.55 3.51 15.39
CA VAL A 20 6.56 3.48 16.88
C VAL A 20 7.97 3.57 17.47
N GLY A 21 9.02 3.62 16.65
CA GLY A 21 10.41 3.56 17.11
C GLY A 21 10.75 2.25 17.80
N ALA A 22 10.29 1.11 17.24
CA ALA A 22 10.61 -0.21 17.77
C ALA A 22 12.08 -0.58 17.57
N PRO A 23 12.67 -1.41 18.45
CA PRO A 23 14.02 -1.94 18.21
C PRO A 23 14.13 -2.68 16.88
N GLN A 24 15.27 -2.54 16.19
CA GLN A 24 15.50 -3.19 14.90
C GLN A 24 15.49 -4.72 14.99
N LYS A 25 15.89 -5.27 16.12
CA LYS A 25 15.97 -6.70 16.38
C LYS A 25 15.05 -7.08 17.54
N ASN A 26 14.30 -8.15 17.34
CA ASN A 26 13.46 -8.75 18.37
C ASN A 26 14.31 -9.69 19.23
N GLU A 27 14.55 -9.33 20.47
CA GLU A 27 15.30 -10.15 21.45
C GLU A 27 14.36 -11.05 22.29
N GLY A 28 13.09 -11.15 21.91
CA GLY A 28 12.07 -11.94 22.58
C GLY A 28 11.29 -11.16 23.64
N GLU A 29 10.72 -11.85 24.62
CA GLU A 29 9.79 -11.26 25.61
C GLU A 29 10.38 -10.09 26.42
N GLY A 30 11.69 -10.02 26.56
CA GLY A 30 12.38 -8.89 27.23
C GLY A 30 12.24 -7.54 26.51
N THR A 31 11.74 -7.52 25.25
CA THR A 31 11.50 -6.30 24.48
C THR A 31 10.03 -5.91 24.40
N ALA A 32 9.14 -6.70 25.02
CA ALA A 32 7.70 -6.47 24.95
C ALA A 32 7.31 -5.12 25.56
N ALA A 33 6.60 -4.32 24.77
CA ALA A 33 6.01 -3.06 25.21
C ALA A 33 4.84 -2.73 24.30
N PRO A 34 3.73 -2.18 24.79
CA PRO A 34 2.52 -1.92 24.03
C PRO A 34 2.68 -0.70 23.09
N ARG A 35 3.71 -0.76 22.21
CA ARG A 35 4.04 0.35 21.29
C ARG A 35 2.98 0.57 20.23
N ILE A 36 2.12 -0.44 19.97
CA ILE A 36 0.99 -0.30 19.04
C ILE A 36 0.05 0.85 19.46
N ASN A 37 -0.03 1.17 20.76
CA ASN A 37 -0.83 2.26 21.28
C ASN A 37 -0.40 3.63 20.73
N LYS A 38 0.86 3.81 20.32
CA LYS A 38 1.31 5.05 19.67
C LYS A 38 0.62 5.27 18.33
N ILE A 39 0.24 4.19 17.62
CA ILE A 39 -0.55 4.30 16.40
C ILE A 39 -2.01 4.64 16.74
N ALA A 40 -2.56 4.10 17.82
CA ALA A 40 -3.89 4.47 18.32
C ALA A 40 -3.96 5.96 18.69
N GLU A 41 -2.97 6.49 19.39
CA GLU A 41 -2.84 7.92 19.71
C GLU A 41 -2.85 8.82 18.46
N HIS A 42 -2.53 8.26 17.29
CA HIS A 42 -2.50 8.97 16.00
C HIS A 42 -3.85 8.98 15.26
N ILE A 43 -4.87 8.31 15.76
CA ILE A 43 -6.22 8.28 15.16
C ILE A 43 -6.81 9.69 14.93
N PRO A 44 -6.72 10.65 15.85
CA PRO A 44 -7.23 12.01 15.61
C PRO A 44 -6.56 12.71 14.41
N HIS A 45 -5.25 12.53 14.24
CA HIS A 45 -4.51 13.03 13.07
C HIS A 45 -5.05 12.43 11.77
N MET A 46 -5.19 11.11 11.72
CA MET A 46 -5.75 10.41 10.55
C MET A 46 -7.16 10.89 10.20
N LYS A 47 -8.00 11.11 11.21
CA LYS A 47 -9.36 11.64 10.99
C LYS A 47 -9.35 13.07 10.44
N THR A 48 -8.47 13.94 10.95
CA THR A 48 -8.29 15.30 10.43
C THR A 48 -7.83 15.30 8.97
N LEU A 49 -6.95 14.35 8.61
CA LEU A 49 -6.49 14.15 7.23
C LEU A 49 -7.57 13.52 6.33
N GLY A 50 -8.70 13.09 6.91
CA GLY A 50 -9.79 12.48 6.18
C GLY A 50 -9.62 10.99 5.89
N ILE A 51 -8.72 10.31 6.59
CA ILE A 51 -8.48 8.86 6.45
C ILE A 51 -9.67 8.07 6.97
N ASN A 52 -10.02 6.97 6.29
CA ASN A 52 -11.02 6.00 6.70
C ASN A 52 -10.58 4.54 6.49
N ALA A 53 -9.34 4.31 6.05
CA ALA A 53 -8.74 2.99 5.98
C ALA A 53 -7.23 3.06 6.30
N ILE A 54 -6.70 2.04 6.98
CA ILE A 54 -5.26 1.89 7.22
C ILE A 54 -4.78 0.65 6.47
N TYR A 55 -3.68 0.79 5.73
CA TYR A 55 -2.81 -0.32 5.40
C TYR A 55 -1.66 -0.35 6.42
N LEU A 56 -1.68 -1.35 7.29
CA LEU A 56 -0.65 -1.56 8.28
C LEU A 56 0.32 -2.63 7.76
N GLY A 57 1.58 -2.26 7.61
CA GLY A 57 2.66 -3.17 7.25
C GLY A 57 2.78 -4.34 8.24
N PRO A 58 3.76 -5.24 8.10
CA PRO A 58 3.81 -6.48 8.86
C PRO A 58 3.82 -6.22 10.37
N VAL A 59 2.96 -6.95 11.11
CA VAL A 59 2.77 -6.80 12.56
C VAL A 59 3.05 -8.07 13.35
N PHE A 60 3.18 -9.21 12.67
CA PHE A 60 3.32 -10.50 13.34
C PHE A 60 4.76 -10.79 13.73
N GLU A 61 4.94 -11.71 14.69
CA GLU A 61 6.25 -12.00 15.30
C GLU A 61 7.30 -12.26 14.22
N SER A 62 8.41 -11.54 14.33
CA SER A 62 9.53 -11.57 13.39
C SER A 62 10.84 -11.29 14.12
N LYS A 63 11.98 -11.60 13.49
CA LYS A 63 13.27 -11.33 14.10
C LYS A 63 13.79 -9.92 13.84
N TYR A 64 13.50 -9.38 12.63
CA TYR A 64 14.06 -8.09 12.18
C TYR A 64 12.99 -7.12 11.68
N HIS A 65 12.63 -7.21 10.41
CA HIS A 65 11.87 -6.16 9.70
C HIS A 65 10.37 -6.47 9.51
N GLY A 66 9.88 -7.57 10.09
CA GLY A 66 8.47 -7.96 9.95
C GLY A 66 8.18 -8.87 8.76
N TYR A 67 8.93 -8.74 7.67
CA TYR A 67 8.79 -9.63 6.51
C TYR A 67 9.48 -11.00 6.73
N ASP A 68 10.28 -11.15 7.73
CA ASP A 68 10.86 -12.39 8.23
C ASP A 68 9.99 -13.04 9.32
N THR A 69 8.71 -13.23 9.02
CA THR A 69 7.68 -13.74 9.95
C THR A 69 8.12 -15.06 10.57
N THR A 70 7.96 -15.19 11.89
CA THR A 70 8.27 -16.41 12.66
C THR A 70 7.05 -17.04 13.30
N ASP A 71 5.98 -16.25 13.53
CA ASP A 71 4.68 -16.72 14.01
C ASP A 71 3.57 -15.80 13.49
N TYR A 72 2.66 -16.34 12.67
CA TYR A 72 1.53 -15.59 12.10
C TYR A 72 0.38 -15.35 13.09
N ARG A 73 0.41 -15.98 14.26
CA ARG A 73 -0.69 -15.95 15.23
C ARG A 73 -0.36 -15.12 16.47
N LYS A 74 0.84 -14.54 16.50
CA LYS A 74 1.32 -13.71 17.60
C LYS A 74 1.72 -12.34 17.07
N LEU A 75 1.20 -11.27 17.70
CA LEU A 75 1.69 -9.92 17.48
C LEU A 75 3.19 -9.88 17.82
N ASP A 76 3.98 -9.15 17.03
CA ASP A 76 5.39 -8.97 17.33
C ASP A 76 5.55 -8.32 18.73
N SER A 77 6.37 -8.96 19.56
CA SER A 77 6.56 -8.55 20.94
C SER A 77 7.09 -7.11 21.07
N ARG A 78 7.75 -6.59 20.06
CA ARG A 78 8.17 -5.18 20.00
C ARG A 78 7.00 -4.20 19.83
N LEU A 79 5.84 -4.66 19.38
CA LEU A 79 4.61 -3.87 19.21
C LEU A 79 3.65 -4.03 20.38
N GLY A 80 3.66 -5.19 21.06
CA GLY A 80 2.78 -5.48 22.18
C GLY A 80 2.34 -6.93 22.25
N THR A 81 1.14 -7.15 22.77
CA THR A 81 0.46 -8.45 22.85
C THR A 81 -0.72 -8.52 21.88
N ASN A 82 -1.27 -9.72 21.65
CA ASN A 82 -2.49 -9.87 20.88
C ASN A 82 -3.66 -9.07 21.48
N GLU A 83 -3.73 -8.99 22.80
CA GLU A 83 -4.75 -8.22 23.52
C GLU A 83 -4.59 -6.71 23.30
N ASP A 84 -3.36 -6.20 23.21
CA ASP A 84 -3.11 -4.81 22.86
C ASP A 84 -3.55 -4.54 21.42
N PHE A 85 -3.30 -5.48 20.51
CA PHE A 85 -3.70 -5.36 19.13
C PHE A 85 -5.23 -5.44 18.94
N GLU A 86 -5.91 -6.32 19.67
CA GLU A 86 -7.37 -6.40 19.67
C GLU A 86 -8.01 -5.07 20.13
N LYS A 87 -7.45 -4.44 21.16
CA LYS A 87 -7.90 -3.12 21.62
C LYS A 87 -7.70 -2.05 20.56
N PHE A 88 -6.53 -2.04 19.94
CA PHE A 88 -6.21 -1.10 18.84
C PHE A 88 -7.18 -1.28 17.66
N CYS A 89 -7.43 -2.51 17.23
CA CYS A 89 -8.37 -2.79 16.14
C CYS A 89 -9.79 -2.32 16.46
N LYS A 90 -10.23 -2.52 17.70
CA LYS A 90 -11.53 -2.04 18.18
C LYS A 90 -11.61 -0.51 18.17
N GLU A 91 -10.55 0.17 18.58
CA GLU A 91 -10.48 1.63 18.57
C GLU A 91 -10.51 2.18 17.12
N LEU A 92 -9.86 1.53 16.15
CA LEU A 92 -9.98 1.85 14.74
C LEU A 92 -11.44 1.73 14.27
N GLU A 93 -12.10 0.60 14.57
CA GLU A 93 -13.49 0.35 14.18
C GLU A 93 -14.45 1.38 14.78
N GLU A 94 -14.30 1.71 16.07
CA GLU A 94 -15.09 2.74 16.76
C GLU A 94 -14.91 4.14 16.14
N ASN A 95 -13.77 4.39 15.50
CA ASN A 95 -13.48 5.63 14.79
C ASN A 95 -13.80 5.59 13.29
N GLY A 96 -14.37 4.49 12.79
CA GLY A 96 -14.75 4.32 11.39
C GLY A 96 -13.56 4.19 10.45
N ILE A 97 -12.46 3.57 10.92
CA ILE A 97 -11.24 3.33 10.15
C ILE A 97 -11.11 1.82 9.92
N ASP A 98 -11.18 1.40 8.68
CA ASP A 98 -11.00 0.01 8.27
C ASP A 98 -9.53 -0.40 8.30
N LEU A 99 -9.25 -1.66 8.69
CA LEU A 99 -7.89 -2.18 8.79
C LEU A 99 -7.60 -3.23 7.71
N ILE A 100 -6.53 -2.99 6.96
CA ILE A 100 -5.91 -3.93 6.02
C ILE A 100 -4.53 -4.30 6.55
N LEU A 101 -4.24 -5.60 6.67
CA LEU A 101 -2.94 -6.10 7.13
C LEU A 101 -2.05 -6.57 5.99
N ASP A 102 -0.77 -6.68 6.28
CA ASP A 102 0.21 -7.29 5.39
C ASP A 102 0.20 -8.83 5.54
N GLY A 103 0.01 -9.53 4.43
CA GLY A 103 0.07 -10.99 4.35
C GLY A 103 1.36 -11.44 3.68
N VAL A 104 2.36 -11.81 4.47
CA VAL A 104 3.66 -12.29 4.00
C VAL A 104 3.60 -13.82 3.84
N PHE A 105 3.13 -14.30 2.69
CA PHE A 105 2.86 -15.74 2.50
C PHE A 105 3.83 -16.46 1.55
N ASN A 106 4.64 -15.70 0.80
CA ASN A 106 5.65 -16.33 -0.08
C ASN A 106 6.79 -16.98 0.72
N HIS A 107 7.18 -16.39 1.84
CA HIS A 107 8.36 -16.78 2.62
C HIS A 107 8.14 -16.53 4.12
N VAL A 108 9.04 -17.08 4.93
CA VAL A 108 9.12 -16.94 6.39
C VAL A 108 10.55 -16.65 6.82
N GLY A 109 10.73 -16.14 8.03
CA GLY A 109 12.04 -16.00 8.65
C GLY A 109 12.64 -17.35 9.05
N ARG A 110 13.97 -17.40 9.19
CA ARG A 110 14.72 -18.60 9.58
C ARG A 110 14.39 -19.11 10.99
N HIS A 111 13.70 -18.30 11.81
CA HIS A 111 13.21 -18.69 13.14
C HIS A 111 11.76 -19.18 13.14
N PHE A 112 11.14 -19.35 11.96
CA PHE A 112 9.83 -19.97 11.85
C PHE A 112 9.88 -21.40 12.39
N PHE A 113 8.88 -21.80 13.17
CA PHE A 113 8.93 -23.06 13.94
C PHE A 113 9.24 -24.31 13.08
N ALA A 114 8.66 -24.40 11.88
CA ALA A 114 8.88 -25.52 10.98
C ALA A 114 10.32 -25.57 10.46
N PHE A 115 10.91 -24.41 10.15
CA PHE A 115 12.29 -24.32 9.72
C PHE A 115 13.28 -24.60 10.87
N GLU A 116 12.97 -24.14 12.10
CA GLU A 116 13.75 -24.47 13.29
C GLU A 116 13.76 -25.99 13.58
N ASP A 117 12.62 -26.67 13.36
CA ASP A 117 12.56 -28.14 13.50
C ASP A 117 13.40 -28.85 12.45
N ILE A 118 13.38 -28.36 11.20
CA ILE A 118 14.23 -28.90 10.11
C ILE A 118 15.72 -28.73 10.44
N LYS A 119 16.16 -27.58 10.95
CA LYS A 119 17.55 -27.38 11.36
C LYS A 119 17.99 -28.38 12.43
N LYS A 120 17.08 -28.76 13.35
CA LYS A 120 17.35 -29.68 14.45
C LYS A 120 17.28 -31.16 14.04
N LYS A 121 16.24 -31.54 13.28
CA LYS A 121 15.92 -32.96 12.99
C LYS A 121 16.32 -33.40 11.59
N ARG A 122 16.67 -32.47 10.72
CA ARG A 122 17.08 -32.78 9.34
C ARG A 122 15.95 -33.51 8.60
N GLU A 123 16.29 -34.60 7.88
CA GLU A 123 15.37 -35.45 7.13
C GLU A 123 14.26 -36.05 7.99
N ALA A 124 14.45 -36.11 9.30
CA ALA A 124 13.45 -36.65 10.24
C ALA A 124 12.38 -35.63 10.64
N SER A 125 12.50 -34.39 10.18
CA SER A 125 11.49 -33.38 10.45
C SER A 125 10.20 -33.63 9.64
N PRO A 126 9.01 -33.56 10.25
CA PRO A 126 7.74 -33.66 9.54
C PRO A 126 7.49 -32.45 8.62
N TYR A 127 8.26 -31.38 8.77
CA TYR A 127 8.10 -30.12 8.05
C TYR A 127 8.97 -29.99 6.80
N CYS A 128 9.72 -31.04 6.41
CA CYS A 128 10.60 -30.95 5.23
C CYS A 128 9.82 -30.57 3.95
N SER A 129 8.58 -31.05 3.80
CA SER A 129 7.72 -30.72 2.66
C SER A 129 7.12 -29.30 2.68
N TRP A 130 7.25 -28.58 3.81
CA TRP A 130 6.75 -27.20 3.96
C TRP A 130 7.63 -26.17 3.28
N ILE A 131 8.92 -26.51 3.08
CA ILE A 131 9.91 -25.59 2.52
C ILE A 131 10.18 -25.94 1.06
N SER A 132 10.12 -24.93 0.20
CA SER A 132 10.40 -25.10 -1.22
C SER A 132 11.89 -25.40 -1.47
N GLY A 133 12.17 -26.32 -2.40
CA GLY A 133 13.53 -26.59 -2.86
C GLY A 133 14.49 -27.18 -1.81
N LEU A 134 13.97 -27.75 -0.71
CA LEU A 134 14.81 -28.31 0.36
C LEU A 134 15.63 -29.51 -0.13
N ARG A 135 16.96 -29.48 0.09
CA ARG A 135 17.93 -30.51 -0.31
C ARG A 135 19.02 -30.69 0.72
N PHE A 136 19.19 -31.90 1.23
CA PHE A 136 20.18 -32.26 2.25
C PHE A 136 21.55 -32.64 1.68
N ASP A 137 21.69 -32.78 0.37
CA ASP A 137 22.93 -33.07 -0.36
C ASP A 137 23.69 -31.77 -0.75
N GLN A 138 23.21 -30.59 -0.37
CA GLN A 138 23.77 -29.28 -0.66
C GLN A 138 23.88 -28.43 0.62
N ASN A 139 24.45 -27.24 0.51
CA ASN A 139 24.58 -26.32 1.64
C ASN A 139 24.12 -24.90 1.27
N ASN A 140 23.99 -24.03 2.25
CA ASN A 140 23.63 -22.61 2.13
C ASN A 140 24.67 -21.71 2.78
N SER A 141 24.54 -20.39 2.69
CA SER A 141 25.50 -19.41 3.25
C SER A 141 25.57 -19.42 4.78
N TYR A 142 24.54 -19.93 5.46
CA TYR A 142 24.50 -20.08 6.92
C TYR A 142 25.16 -21.39 7.41
N ASN A 143 25.64 -22.24 6.48
CA ASN A 143 26.27 -23.51 6.78
C ASN A 143 25.36 -24.51 7.54
N ASP A 144 24.05 -24.52 7.23
CA ASP A 144 23.10 -25.46 7.84
C ASP A 144 23.29 -26.91 7.37
N GLY A 145 24.08 -27.16 6.33
CA GLY A 145 24.28 -28.47 5.72
C GLY A 145 23.10 -28.93 4.87
N PHE A 146 22.24 -28.04 4.42
CA PHE A 146 21.19 -28.25 3.42
C PHE A 146 20.90 -26.94 2.66
N ARG A 147 20.27 -27.06 1.49
CA ARG A 147 19.82 -25.93 0.67
C ARG A 147 18.30 -25.87 0.65
N TYR A 148 17.76 -24.69 0.38
CA TYR A 148 16.33 -24.40 0.20
C TYR A 148 16.16 -23.21 -0.76
N ASP A 149 14.96 -23.04 -1.29
CA ASP A 149 14.61 -21.84 -2.05
C ASP A 149 14.38 -20.65 -1.10
N ALA A 150 14.79 -19.47 -1.55
CA ALA A 150 14.65 -18.22 -0.81
C ALA A 150 14.04 -17.13 -1.73
N TRP A 151 13.44 -16.10 -1.16
CA TRP A 151 12.95 -14.98 -1.94
C TRP A 151 14.11 -14.21 -2.56
N GLN A 152 14.16 -14.17 -3.90
CA GLN A 152 15.19 -13.47 -4.69
C GLN A 152 16.65 -13.76 -4.26
N GLY A 153 16.92 -14.92 -3.69
CA GLY A 153 18.25 -15.30 -3.21
C GLY A 153 18.58 -14.83 -1.79
N HIS A 154 17.67 -14.18 -1.10
CA HIS A 154 17.78 -13.78 0.29
C HIS A 154 17.52 -14.97 1.21
N GLU A 155 18.57 -15.70 1.58
CA GLU A 155 18.45 -16.95 2.37
C GLU A 155 17.88 -16.75 3.78
N GLU A 156 17.81 -15.51 4.28
CA GLU A 156 17.07 -15.17 5.50
C GLU A 156 15.55 -15.27 5.34
N LEU A 157 15.04 -15.26 4.08
CA LEU A 157 13.62 -15.30 3.71
C LEU A 157 13.31 -16.63 3.05
N VAL A 158 13.04 -17.64 3.87
CA VAL A 158 12.86 -19.05 3.49
C VAL A 158 11.55 -19.24 2.74
N LYS A 159 11.57 -19.70 1.49
CA LYS A 159 10.39 -19.85 0.66
C LYS A 159 9.50 -21.00 1.12
N LEU A 160 8.21 -20.71 1.36
CA LEU A 160 7.20 -21.72 1.68
C LEU A 160 6.77 -22.51 0.44
N ASN A 161 6.45 -23.78 0.63
CA ASN A 161 5.84 -24.62 -0.39
C ASN A 161 4.32 -24.46 -0.36
N LEU A 162 3.78 -23.48 -1.09
CA LEU A 162 2.34 -23.21 -1.16
C LEU A 162 1.53 -24.30 -1.92
N LYS A 163 2.18 -25.37 -2.40
CA LYS A 163 1.50 -26.57 -2.93
C LYS A 163 1.28 -27.61 -1.84
N ASN A 164 1.87 -27.45 -0.67
CA ASN A 164 1.66 -28.33 0.48
C ASN A 164 0.36 -27.97 1.19
N GLU A 165 -0.54 -28.92 1.35
CA GLU A 165 -1.87 -28.72 1.95
C GLU A 165 -1.81 -28.25 3.39
N ASP A 166 -0.85 -28.74 4.18
CA ASP A 166 -0.71 -28.36 5.59
C ASP A 166 -0.21 -26.91 5.73
N VAL A 167 0.70 -26.46 4.81
CA VAL A 167 1.14 -25.08 4.74
C VAL A 167 -0.04 -24.16 4.43
N VAL A 168 -0.81 -24.48 3.40
CA VAL A 168 -1.95 -23.67 2.99
C VAL A 168 -3.00 -23.61 4.10
N LYS A 169 -3.30 -24.76 4.73
CA LYS A 169 -4.21 -24.84 5.86
C LYS A 169 -3.74 -23.96 7.01
N TYR A 170 -2.47 -24.04 7.41
CA TYR A 170 -1.90 -23.24 8.48
C TYR A 170 -2.03 -21.72 8.22
N LEU A 171 -1.75 -21.28 6.97
CA LEU A 171 -1.87 -19.88 6.57
C LEU A 171 -3.32 -19.42 6.57
N LEU A 172 -4.25 -20.22 6.00
CA LEU A 172 -5.68 -19.88 5.99
C LEU A 172 -6.29 -19.81 7.40
N GLU A 173 -5.94 -20.73 8.30
CA GLU A 173 -6.35 -20.67 9.70
C GLU A 173 -5.79 -19.43 10.42
N SER A 174 -4.59 -18.97 10.03
CA SER A 174 -4.04 -17.72 10.55
C SER A 174 -4.83 -16.51 10.06
N VAL A 175 -5.21 -16.48 8.78
CA VAL A 175 -6.10 -15.44 8.23
C VAL A 175 -7.48 -15.48 8.89
N GLU A 176 -8.03 -16.65 9.16
CA GLU A 176 -9.29 -16.80 9.91
C GLU A 176 -9.20 -16.13 11.28
N MET A 177 -8.14 -16.41 12.02
CA MET A 177 -7.90 -15.80 13.31
C MET A 177 -7.80 -14.28 13.21
N TRP A 178 -7.16 -13.73 12.17
CA TRP A 178 -7.07 -12.28 11.96
C TRP A 178 -8.43 -11.65 11.66
N ILE A 179 -9.27 -12.33 10.87
CA ILE A 179 -10.65 -11.88 10.60
C ILE A 179 -11.48 -11.90 11.88
N ASP A 180 -11.45 -13.01 12.64
CA ASP A 180 -12.32 -13.24 13.78
C ASP A 180 -11.92 -12.40 15.00
N LYS A 181 -10.61 -12.30 15.29
CA LYS A 181 -10.09 -11.58 16.46
C LYS A 181 -9.85 -10.09 16.20
N PHE A 182 -9.29 -9.74 15.04
CA PHE A 182 -8.86 -8.38 14.76
C PHE A 182 -9.81 -7.63 13.84
N GLY A 183 -10.84 -8.29 13.31
CA GLY A 183 -11.88 -7.66 12.48
C GLY A 183 -11.39 -7.04 11.17
N ILE A 184 -10.24 -7.51 10.64
CA ILE A 184 -9.63 -6.96 9.43
C ILE A 184 -10.57 -7.01 8.22
N LYS A 185 -10.43 -6.04 7.33
CA LYS A 185 -11.27 -5.90 6.12
C LYS A 185 -10.57 -6.42 4.86
N GLY A 186 -9.29 -6.74 4.95
CA GLY A 186 -8.54 -7.22 3.80
C GLY A 186 -7.07 -7.46 4.10
N LEU A 187 -6.35 -7.84 3.03
CA LEU A 187 -4.91 -8.07 3.05
C LEU A 187 -4.21 -7.39 1.87
N ARG A 188 -3.04 -6.85 2.13
CA ARG A 188 -2.02 -6.61 1.11
C ARG A 188 -1.08 -7.81 1.09
N LEU A 189 -0.94 -8.47 -0.05
CA LEU A 189 -0.09 -9.65 -0.21
C LEU A 189 1.32 -9.18 -0.62
N ASP A 190 2.29 -9.41 0.26
CA ASP A 190 3.70 -9.16 0.02
C ASP A 190 4.24 -10.02 -1.13
N ALA A 191 5.13 -9.47 -1.98
CA ALA A 191 5.77 -10.16 -3.10
C ALA A 191 4.78 -11.02 -3.91
N ALA A 192 3.61 -10.45 -4.25
CA ALA A 192 2.49 -11.18 -4.84
C ALA A 192 2.81 -11.81 -6.20
N ASP A 193 3.77 -11.26 -6.93
CA ASP A 193 4.30 -11.83 -8.18
C ASP A 193 5.04 -13.16 -7.99
N CYS A 194 5.48 -13.45 -6.76
CA CYS A 194 6.19 -14.70 -6.40
C CYS A 194 5.28 -15.77 -5.79
N ILE A 195 4.00 -15.46 -5.53
CA ILE A 195 3.03 -16.35 -4.90
C ILE A 195 2.35 -17.25 -5.95
N ASP A 196 2.13 -18.52 -5.59
CA ASP A 196 1.40 -19.47 -6.44
C ASP A 196 -0.05 -19.02 -6.68
N HIS A 197 -0.50 -19.05 -7.93
CA HIS A 197 -1.85 -18.59 -8.30
C HIS A 197 -2.96 -19.46 -7.71
N ASP A 198 -2.73 -20.75 -7.47
CA ASP A 198 -3.74 -21.61 -6.83
C ASP A 198 -3.92 -21.24 -5.37
N PHE A 199 -2.84 -20.80 -4.70
CA PHE A 199 -2.97 -20.23 -3.36
C PHE A 199 -3.87 -18.98 -3.35
N PHE A 200 -3.73 -18.07 -4.32
CA PHE A 200 -4.62 -16.91 -4.43
C PHE A 200 -6.09 -17.31 -4.62
N ARG A 201 -6.39 -18.29 -5.47
CA ARG A 201 -7.76 -18.79 -5.66
C ARG A 201 -8.35 -19.35 -4.37
N ARG A 202 -7.54 -20.12 -3.66
CA ARG A 202 -7.93 -20.72 -2.36
C ARG A 202 -8.14 -19.63 -1.30
N LEU A 203 -7.22 -18.66 -1.19
CA LEU A 203 -7.33 -17.52 -0.29
C LEU A 203 -8.57 -16.70 -0.62
N ARG A 204 -8.80 -16.38 -1.92
CA ARG A 204 -9.98 -15.63 -2.36
C ARG A 204 -11.29 -16.33 -1.96
N LYS A 205 -11.41 -17.62 -2.27
CA LYS A 205 -12.58 -18.40 -1.91
C LYS A 205 -12.80 -18.39 -0.40
N PHE A 206 -11.77 -18.74 0.36
CA PHE A 206 -11.83 -18.82 1.81
C PHE A 206 -12.24 -17.49 2.46
N THR A 207 -11.60 -16.39 2.08
CA THR A 207 -11.90 -15.08 2.65
C THR A 207 -13.28 -14.57 2.26
N THR A 208 -13.75 -14.83 1.03
CA THR A 208 -15.11 -14.47 0.59
C THR A 208 -16.20 -15.24 1.35
N GLU A 209 -15.95 -16.53 1.67
CA GLU A 209 -16.88 -17.34 2.48
C GLU A 209 -16.98 -16.83 3.92
N LYS A 210 -15.87 -16.35 4.48
CA LYS A 210 -15.82 -15.80 5.84
C LYS A 210 -16.38 -14.38 5.90
N ARG A 211 -16.05 -13.55 4.91
CA ARG A 211 -16.40 -12.14 4.82
C ARG A 211 -16.57 -11.75 3.35
N PRO A 212 -17.80 -11.62 2.82
CA PRO A 212 -18.05 -11.36 1.40
C PRO A 212 -17.40 -10.09 0.83
N ASP A 213 -17.21 -9.07 1.67
CA ASP A 213 -16.57 -7.80 1.33
C ASP A 213 -15.05 -7.75 1.64
N PHE A 214 -14.43 -8.91 1.92
CA PHE A 214 -13.00 -8.97 2.22
C PHE A 214 -12.16 -8.63 0.98
N TRP A 215 -11.26 -7.65 1.13
CA TRP A 215 -10.47 -7.13 0.01
C TRP A 215 -9.05 -7.70 -0.02
N LEU A 216 -8.63 -8.17 -1.19
CA LEU A 216 -7.28 -8.68 -1.44
C LEU A 216 -6.56 -7.77 -2.44
N MET A 217 -5.46 -7.19 -2.02
CA MET A 217 -4.55 -6.38 -2.83
C MET A 217 -3.17 -7.05 -2.89
N GLY A 218 -2.58 -7.15 -4.07
CA GLY A 218 -1.22 -7.69 -4.24
C GLY A 218 -0.20 -6.59 -4.47
N GLU A 219 0.99 -6.76 -3.92
CA GLU A 219 2.13 -5.98 -4.37
C GLU A 219 2.63 -6.50 -5.70
N ILE A 220 2.43 -5.70 -6.75
CA ILE A 220 2.90 -5.99 -8.11
C ILE A 220 3.63 -4.75 -8.64
N ILE A 221 4.92 -4.91 -8.91
CA ILE A 221 5.76 -3.79 -9.37
C ILE A 221 5.69 -3.65 -10.89
N HIS A 222 5.66 -4.76 -11.62
CA HIS A 222 5.73 -4.78 -13.07
C HIS A 222 4.77 -5.80 -13.69
N GLY A 223 4.42 -5.58 -14.95
CA GLY A 223 3.65 -6.53 -15.75
C GLY A 223 2.19 -6.15 -15.95
N ASN A 224 1.41 -7.06 -16.53
CA ASN A 224 -0.01 -6.86 -16.70
C ASN A 224 -0.75 -7.22 -15.43
N TYR A 225 -1.32 -6.25 -14.75
CA TYR A 225 -2.02 -6.42 -13.47
C TYR A 225 -3.17 -7.42 -13.52
N ARG A 226 -3.77 -7.66 -14.70
CA ARG A 226 -4.82 -8.67 -14.91
C ARG A 226 -4.38 -10.12 -14.64
N ILE A 227 -3.08 -10.38 -14.67
CA ILE A 227 -2.55 -11.70 -14.33
C ILE A 227 -2.92 -12.05 -12.88
N TRP A 228 -2.89 -11.08 -11.98
CA TRP A 228 -3.14 -11.26 -10.55
C TRP A 228 -4.51 -10.71 -10.11
N ALA A 229 -4.89 -9.50 -10.57
CA ALA A 229 -6.16 -8.88 -10.25
C ALA A 229 -7.24 -9.29 -11.24
N ASN A 230 -8.10 -10.21 -10.82
CA ASN A 230 -9.20 -10.75 -11.63
C ASN A 230 -10.29 -11.34 -10.71
N LYS A 231 -11.34 -11.90 -11.31
CA LYS A 231 -12.49 -12.41 -10.56
C LYS A 231 -12.18 -13.60 -9.65
N GLU A 232 -11.10 -14.35 -9.89
CA GLU A 232 -10.75 -15.57 -9.18
C GLU A 232 -9.70 -15.37 -8.09
N MET A 233 -8.84 -14.34 -8.22
CA MET A 233 -7.67 -14.13 -7.37
C MET A 233 -7.77 -12.81 -6.60
N LEU A 234 -6.90 -11.84 -6.88
CA LEU A 234 -6.89 -10.57 -6.18
C LEU A 234 -7.95 -9.60 -6.71
N HIS A 235 -8.39 -8.69 -5.86
CA HIS A 235 -9.30 -7.61 -6.26
C HIS A 235 -8.56 -6.43 -6.85
N SER A 236 -7.32 -6.21 -6.40
CA SER A 236 -6.51 -5.04 -6.69
C SER A 236 -5.03 -5.36 -6.64
N VAL A 237 -4.23 -4.44 -7.16
CA VAL A 237 -2.78 -4.42 -6.99
C VAL A 237 -2.29 -3.00 -6.74
N THR A 238 -1.05 -2.90 -6.26
CA THR A 238 -0.33 -1.63 -6.12
C THR A 238 -0.02 -1.01 -7.48
N ASN A 239 -0.35 0.28 -7.66
CA ASN A 239 -0.18 0.97 -8.95
C ASN A 239 1.21 1.62 -9.06
N TYR A 240 2.24 0.80 -9.25
CA TYR A 240 3.62 1.28 -9.47
C TYR A 240 3.80 2.00 -10.80
N GLU A 241 2.95 1.73 -11.79
CA GLU A 241 3.00 2.41 -13.08
C GLU A 241 2.68 3.90 -12.92
N MET A 242 1.57 4.22 -12.25
CA MET A 242 1.21 5.61 -11.96
C MET A 242 2.14 6.26 -10.94
N HIS A 243 2.65 5.52 -9.95
CA HIS A 243 3.69 6.03 -9.06
C HIS A 243 4.85 6.62 -9.87
N LYS A 244 5.37 5.87 -10.85
CA LYS A 244 6.44 6.36 -11.72
C LYS A 244 5.98 7.57 -12.54
N GLY A 245 4.80 7.51 -13.14
CA GLY A 245 4.24 8.60 -13.97
C GLY A 245 4.13 9.92 -13.22
N TYR A 246 3.77 9.89 -11.92
CA TYR A 246 3.63 11.09 -11.11
C TYR A 246 4.94 11.87 -11.00
N TYR A 247 6.03 11.28 -10.50
CA TYR A 247 7.26 12.02 -10.28
C TYR A 247 8.09 12.23 -11.55
N SER A 248 8.10 11.25 -12.46
CA SER A 248 8.88 11.29 -13.70
C SER A 248 8.34 12.36 -14.64
N GLY A 249 7.03 12.34 -14.92
CA GLY A 249 6.40 13.32 -15.81
C GLY A 249 6.59 14.77 -15.33
N ILE A 250 6.49 14.99 -14.02
CA ILE A 250 6.70 16.33 -13.44
C ILE A 250 8.17 16.75 -13.52
N ASN A 251 9.10 15.87 -13.14
CA ASN A 251 10.53 16.17 -13.17
C ASN A 251 11.07 16.46 -14.58
N ASP A 252 10.50 15.80 -15.58
CA ASP A 252 10.92 15.94 -16.97
C ASP A 252 10.05 16.94 -17.75
N LYS A 253 9.13 17.65 -17.02
CA LYS A 253 8.19 18.62 -17.58
C LYS A 253 7.37 18.02 -18.75
N ASN A 254 6.93 16.77 -18.57
CA ASN A 254 6.30 15.96 -19.60
C ASN A 254 5.02 15.30 -19.09
N MET A 255 3.92 16.03 -19.08
CA MET A 255 2.61 15.52 -18.67
C MET A 255 2.03 14.47 -19.63
N PHE A 256 2.64 14.25 -20.80
CA PHE A 256 2.24 13.14 -21.66
C PHE A 256 2.49 11.77 -21.02
N GLU A 257 3.52 11.64 -20.16
CA GLU A 257 3.82 10.38 -19.47
C GLU A 257 2.67 9.94 -18.53
N PRO A 258 2.27 10.73 -17.52
CA PRO A 258 1.14 10.35 -16.66
C PRO A 258 -0.19 10.28 -17.42
N ALA A 259 -0.42 11.15 -18.40
CA ALA A 259 -1.63 11.11 -19.23
C ALA A 259 -1.72 9.81 -20.03
N HIS A 260 -0.62 9.36 -20.64
CA HIS A 260 -0.58 8.09 -21.36
C HIS A 260 -0.82 6.90 -20.43
N GLY A 261 -0.22 6.89 -19.22
CA GLY A 261 -0.47 5.87 -18.20
C GLY A 261 -1.96 5.78 -17.85
N LEU A 262 -2.58 6.91 -17.54
CA LEU A 262 -4.02 6.98 -17.23
C LEU A 262 -4.92 6.55 -18.40
N LEU A 263 -4.59 6.93 -19.62
CA LEU A 263 -5.32 6.48 -20.82
C LEU A 263 -5.21 4.96 -21.01
N ARG A 264 -4.01 4.41 -20.79
CA ARG A 264 -3.79 2.95 -20.89
C ARG A 264 -4.51 2.20 -19.79
N GLU A 265 -4.59 2.74 -18.58
CA GLU A 265 -5.28 2.12 -17.45
C GLU A 265 -6.80 2.27 -17.53
N TYR A 266 -7.29 3.47 -17.79
CA TYR A 266 -8.71 3.85 -17.59
C TYR A 266 -9.38 4.56 -18.76
N GLY A 267 -8.67 4.84 -19.87
CA GLY A 267 -9.25 5.42 -21.09
C GLY A 267 -10.33 4.53 -21.69
N ASP A 268 -10.93 4.91 -22.85
CA ASP A 268 -12.04 4.18 -23.45
C ASP A 268 -11.75 2.68 -23.67
N TRP A 269 -10.50 2.35 -23.98
CA TRP A 269 -9.97 0.98 -24.12
C TRP A 269 -9.01 0.60 -22.99
N GLY A 270 -9.18 1.24 -21.83
CA GLY A 270 -8.29 1.06 -20.70
C GLY A 270 -8.27 -0.38 -20.17
N LEU A 271 -7.06 -0.87 -19.88
CA LEU A 271 -6.84 -2.25 -19.45
C LEU A 271 -7.44 -2.56 -18.08
N TYR A 272 -7.60 -1.56 -17.21
CA TYR A 272 -7.93 -1.73 -15.79
C TYR A 272 -9.20 -0.96 -15.37
N LYS A 273 -10.08 -0.63 -16.32
CA LYS A 273 -11.30 0.18 -16.06
C LYS A 273 -12.22 -0.36 -14.95
N ASP A 274 -12.25 -1.66 -14.76
CA ASP A 274 -13.05 -2.36 -13.75
C ASP A 274 -12.26 -2.73 -12.49
N LEU A 275 -10.99 -2.33 -12.40
CA LEU A 275 -10.15 -2.52 -11.22
C LEU A 275 -10.06 -1.23 -10.40
N VAL A 276 -10.13 -1.38 -9.09
CA VAL A 276 -9.83 -0.31 -8.15
C VAL A 276 -8.37 -0.47 -7.72
N LEU A 277 -7.45 0.15 -8.47
CA LEU A 277 -6.02 0.07 -8.16
C LEU A 277 -5.68 0.88 -6.91
N TYR A 278 -4.70 0.40 -6.14
CA TYR A 278 -4.16 1.10 -4.99
C TYR A 278 -3.09 2.08 -5.43
N ASN A 279 -3.45 3.38 -5.43
CA ASN A 279 -2.59 4.47 -5.87
C ASN A 279 -1.81 5.06 -4.70
N PHE A 280 -0.52 5.32 -4.92
CA PHE A 280 0.37 5.91 -3.94
C PHE A 280 1.46 6.74 -4.63
N VAL A 281 2.09 7.63 -3.90
CA VAL A 281 3.20 8.46 -4.39
C VAL A 281 4.54 8.06 -3.79
N ASP A 282 4.51 7.40 -2.65
CA ASP A 282 5.64 6.74 -2.00
C ASP A 282 5.16 5.66 -1.01
N ASN A 283 6.09 4.83 -0.54
CA ASN A 283 5.83 3.79 0.45
C ASN A 283 7.11 3.46 1.24
N HIS A 284 7.09 2.38 2.01
CA HIS A 284 8.18 1.98 2.90
C HIS A 284 9.42 1.37 2.20
N ASP A 285 9.35 1.11 0.87
CA ASP A 285 10.40 0.45 0.08
C ASP A 285 11.03 1.34 -0.99
N ILE A 286 10.43 2.49 -1.26
CA ILE A 286 10.90 3.45 -2.27
C ILE A 286 11.15 4.82 -1.65
N ASN A 287 11.92 5.63 -2.34
CA ASN A 287 12.21 6.99 -1.87
C ASN A 287 10.92 7.78 -1.61
N ARG A 288 10.96 8.67 -0.62
CA ARG A 288 9.88 9.62 -0.36
C ARG A 288 9.67 10.54 -1.56
N LEU A 289 8.41 10.89 -1.85
CA LEU A 289 8.05 11.77 -2.97
C LEU A 289 8.88 13.05 -2.99
N ALA A 290 8.99 13.75 -1.86
CA ALA A 290 9.76 14.99 -1.74
C ALA A 290 11.26 14.81 -2.03
N SER A 291 11.77 13.56 -2.00
CA SER A 291 13.15 13.25 -2.39
C SER A 291 13.31 12.93 -3.88
N TYR A 292 12.24 12.59 -4.58
CA TYR A 292 12.23 12.41 -6.03
C TYR A 292 12.14 13.74 -6.77
N LEU A 293 11.37 14.71 -6.23
CA LEU A 293 11.04 15.95 -6.94
C LEU A 293 12.22 16.89 -7.08
N LYS A 294 12.46 17.36 -8.30
CA LYS A 294 13.42 18.43 -8.63
C LYS A 294 12.90 19.81 -8.19
N ASN A 295 11.57 20.02 -8.26
CA ASN A 295 10.89 21.23 -7.79
C ASN A 295 9.73 20.84 -6.86
N LEU A 296 9.82 21.23 -5.59
CA LEU A 296 8.82 20.95 -4.55
C LEU A 296 7.53 21.73 -4.71
N ASP A 297 7.51 22.84 -5.48
CA ASP A 297 6.28 23.60 -5.73
C ASP A 297 5.19 22.73 -6.39
N ASN A 298 5.60 21.65 -7.09
CA ASN A 298 4.70 20.69 -7.72
C ASN A 298 4.18 19.59 -6.78
N ILE A 299 4.57 19.55 -5.52
CA ILE A 299 4.15 18.47 -4.63
C ILE A 299 2.61 18.45 -4.46
N LYS A 300 1.98 19.62 -4.37
CA LYS A 300 0.52 19.77 -4.28
C LYS A 300 -0.18 19.24 -5.54
N ASN A 301 0.40 19.48 -6.72
CA ASN A 301 -0.11 18.99 -8.00
C ASN A 301 -0.15 17.45 -8.06
N ILE A 302 0.87 16.78 -7.51
CA ILE A 302 0.91 15.32 -7.45
C ILE A 302 -0.20 14.79 -6.54
N TYR A 303 -0.39 15.37 -5.35
CA TYR A 303 -1.49 14.96 -4.47
C TYR A 303 -2.86 15.25 -5.07
N THR A 304 -3.02 16.36 -5.81
CA THR A 304 -4.26 16.61 -6.55
C THR A 304 -4.53 15.48 -7.55
N MET A 305 -3.53 15.05 -8.32
CA MET A 305 -3.70 13.89 -9.22
C MET A 305 -4.00 12.61 -8.43
N LEU A 306 -3.23 12.30 -7.39
CA LEU A 306 -3.44 11.08 -6.57
C LEU A 306 -4.89 10.95 -6.07
N PHE A 307 -5.48 12.04 -5.61
CA PHE A 307 -6.84 12.05 -5.04
C PHE A 307 -7.96 12.09 -6.08
N THR A 308 -7.64 12.40 -7.33
CA THR A 308 -8.67 12.63 -8.38
C THR A 308 -8.67 11.58 -9.48
N VAL A 309 -7.59 10.84 -9.68
CA VAL A 309 -7.57 9.72 -10.65
C VAL A 309 -8.41 8.53 -10.18
N PRO A 310 -8.83 7.61 -11.09
CA PRO A 310 -9.48 6.36 -10.71
C PRO A 310 -8.62 5.51 -9.77
N GLY A 311 -9.26 4.67 -8.98
CA GLY A 311 -8.61 3.85 -7.95
C GLY A 311 -8.75 4.46 -6.54
N THR A 312 -8.00 3.94 -5.56
CA THR A 312 -8.03 4.40 -4.18
C THR A 312 -6.71 5.05 -3.78
N PRO A 313 -6.71 6.29 -3.25
CA PRO A 313 -5.49 6.98 -2.86
C PRO A 313 -4.95 6.48 -1.52
N SER A 314 -3.63 6.45 -1.40
CA SER A 314 -2.92 6.14 -0.16
C SER A 314 -1.83 7.16 0.11
N ILE A 315 -1.73 7.54 1.38
CA ILE A 315 -0.68 8.41 1.93
C ILE A 315 0.20 7.55 2.83
N TYR A 316 1.50 7.54 2.60
CA TYR A 316 2.45 6.92 3.50
C TYR A 316 2.80 7.89 4.62
N TYR A 317 2.78 7.43 5.89
CA TYR A 317 2.93 8.28 7.06
C TYR A 317 4.12 9.24 6.97
N GLY A 318 3.90 10.49 7.31
CA GLY A 318 4.87 11.58 7.23
C GLY A 318 4.95 12.25 5.85
N SER A 319 4.48 11.59 4.77
CA SER A 319 4.50 12.18 3.42
C SER A 319 3.48 13.31 3.27
N GLU A 320 2.47 13.36 4.12
CA GLU A 320 1.53 14.48 4.24
C GLU A 320 2.20 15.78 4.70
N TYR A 321 3.40 15.68 5.28
CA TYR A 321 4.24 16.82 5.64
C TYR A 321 5.41 17.04 4.68
N GLY A 322 5.48 16.26 3.59
CA GLY A 322 6.54 16.38 2.59
C GLY A 322 7.93 16.00 3.11
N ILE A 323 8.01 15.05 4.07
CA ILE A 323 9.30 14.61 4.59
C ILE A 323 10.15 13.97 3.50
N LYS A 324 11.46 14.13 3.61
CA LYS A 324 12.43 13.53 2.70
C LYS A 324 12.96 12.22 3.27
N GLY A 325 13.29 11.30 2.40
CA GLY A 325 13.98 10.05 2.71
C GLY A 325 14.40 9.37 1.43
N LYS A 326 15.66 8.93 1.38
CA LYS A 326 16.21 8.15 0.26
C LYS A 326 16.72 6.83 0.80
N LYS A 327 16.45 5.76 0.04
CA LYS A 327 16.99 4.43 0.32
C LYS A 327 18.52 4.52 0.42
N ALA A 328 19.05 4.08 1.53
CA ALA A 328 20.50 4.02 1.75
C ALA A 328 21.06 2.68 1.26
N ASN A 329 22.37 2.62 1.00
CA ASN A 329 23.01 1.36 0.69
C ASN A 329 22.78 0.36 1.84
N HIS A 330 22.10 -0.74 1.54
CA HIS A 330 21.78 -1.82 2.48
C HIS A 330 20.86 -1.45 3.67
N SER A 331 20.11 -0.34 3.59
CA SER A 331 19.18 0.06 4.65
C SER A 331 17.98 0.84 4.15
N ASP A 332 16.78 0.45 4.58
CA ASP A 332 15.53 1.16 4.36
C ASP A 332 15.17 2.12 5.51
N ALA A 333 16.00 2.20 6.54
CA ALA A 333 15.74 3.01 7.73
C ALA A 333 15.36 4.48 7.42
N PRO A 334 16.02 5.17 6.43
CA PRO A 334 15.63 6.55 6.10
C PRO A 334 14.23 6.69 5.50
N LEU A 335 13.63 5.59 5.01
CA LEU A 335 12.27 5.56 4.49
C LEU A 335 11.24 5.33 5.61
N ARG A 336 11.67 4.85 6.78
CA ARG A 336 10.85 4.31 7.87
C ARG A 336 11.14 5.03 9.20
N PRO A 337 11.11 6.40 9.25
CA PRO A 337 11.46 7.15 10.46
C PRO A 337 10.49 6.85 11.60
N CYS A 338 10.94 7.06 12.84
CA CYS A 338 10.04 7.14 13.98
C CYS A 338 9.16 8.40 13.84
N TRP A 339 7.86 8.27 14.13
CA TRP A 339 6.94 9.40 14.05
C TRP A 339 7.41 10.60 14.87
N ASN A 340 7.91 10.36 16.07
CA ASN A 340 8.37 11.41 16.97
C ASN A 340 9.63 12.16 16.47
N ASP A 341 10.35 11.60 15.51
CA ASP A 341 11.55 12.21 14.92
C ASP A 341 11.24 13.02 13.66
N ILE A 342 9.96 13.06 13.23
CA ILE A 342 9.52 13.80 12.05
C ILE A 342 9.43 15.29 12.40
N GLU A 343 10.23 16.09 11.69
CA GLU A 343 10.14 17.55 11.76
C GLU A 343 8.99 18.05 10.88
N ILE A 344 8.04 18.77 11.51
CA ILE A 344 6.90 19.36 10.82
C ILE A 344 7.19 20.84 10.56
N THR A 345 7.48 21.17 9.31
CA THR A 345 7.73 22.53 8.84
C THR A 345 6.43 23.27 8.54
N GLU A 346 6.50 24.59 8.32
CA GLU A 346 5.32 25.38 7.92
C GLU A 346 4.81 24.96 6.53
N ASP A 347 5.71 24.71 5.57
CA ASP A 347 5.35 24.18 4.25
C ASP A 347 4.68 22.80 4.37
N GLY A 348 5.15 21.99 5.32
CA GLY A 348 4.55 20.68 5.62
C GLY A 348 3.11 20.83 6.15
N LYS A 349 2.83 21.80 7.02
CA LYS A 349 1.46 22.06 7.47
C LYS A 349 0.55 22.50 6.33
N GLN A 350 1.04 23.37 5.43
CA GLN A 350 0.28 23.78 4.25
C GLN A 350 0.00 22.62 3.30
N LEU A 351 0.93 21.67 3.17
CA LEU A 351 0.72 20.45 2.40
C LEU A 351 -0.34 19.56 3.05
N PHE A 352 -0.27 19.38 4.37
CA PHE A 352 -1.27 18.63 5.15
C PHE A 352 -2.68 19.21 4.93
N GLU A 353 -2.84 20.54 5.06
CA GLU A 353 -4.12 21.22 4.83
C GLU A 353 -4.64 20.99 3.40
N HIS A 354 -3.75 21.06 2.41
CA HIS A 354 -4.09 20.79 1.02
C HIS A 354 -4.60 19.37 0.84
N ILE A 355 -3.92 18.37 1.41
CA ILE A 355 -4.30 16.95 1.33
C ILE A 355 -5.63 16.70 2.06
N ALA A 356 -5.81 17.27 3.25
CA ALA A 356 -7.07 17.18 3.98
C ALA A 356 -8.25 17.74 3.16
N LYS A 357 -8.02 18.87 2.45
CA LYS A 357 -9.02 19.45 1.54
C LYS A 357 -9.33 18.54 0.35
N LEU A 358 -8.32 17.91 -0.24
CA LEU A 358 -8.52 16.93 -1.31
C LEU A 358 -9.33 15.72 -0.83
N ALA A 359 -9.09 15.27 0.40
CA ALA A 359 -9.85 14.18 1.01
C ALA A 359 -11.33 14.55 1.19
N GLU A 360 -11.64 15.76 1.64
CA GLU A 360 -13.01 16.27 1.73
C GLU A 360 -13.69 16.30 0.35
N ILE A 361 -13.03 16.87 -0.67
CA ILE A 361 -13.55 16.94 -2.04
C ILE A 361 -13.83 15.55 -2.57
N ARG A 362 -12.88 14.59 -2.42
CA ARG A 362 -13.08 13.22 -2.90
C ARG A 362 -14.24 12.54 -2.20
N LYS A 363 -14.38 12.68 -0.88
CA LYS A 363 -15.50 12.08 -0.13
C LYS A 363 -16.85 12.60 -0.60
N ALA A 364 -16.94 13.89 -0.91
CA ALA A 364 -18.17 14.51 -1.37
C ALA A 364 -18.53 14.14 -2.82
N SER A 365 -17.56 13.88 -3.69
CA SER A 365 -17.76 13.67 -5.13
C SER A 365 -17.93 12.18 -5.49
N LYS A 366 -19.07 11.80 -6.02
CA LYS A 366 -19.26 10.48 -6.63
C LYS A 366 -18.42 10.32 -7.89
N ALA A 367 -18.28 11.39 -8.68
CA ALA A 367 -17.46 11.39 -9.88
C ALA A 367 -16.01 11.01 -9.58
N LEU A 368 -15.40 11.51 -8.50
CA LEU A 368 -14.03 11.15 -8.12
C LEU A 368 -13.90 9.73 -7.58
N LYS A 369 -14.94 9.18 -6.94
CA LYS A 369 -14.94 7.82 -6.40
C LYS A 369 -15.20 6.76 -7.47
N TYR A 370 -16.19 6.96 -8.32
CA TYR A 370 -16.75 5.96 -9.22
C TYR A 370 -16.68 6.31 -10.70
N GLY A 371 -16.31 7.57 -11.02
CA GLY A 371 -16.39 8.10 -12.39
C GLY A 371 -15.40 7.46 -13.37
N ASP A 372 -15.73 7.62 -14.65
CA ASP A 372 -14.85 7.30 -15.78
C ASP A 372 -13.63 8.24 -15.80
N PHE A 373 -12.74 8.03 -16.74
CA PHE A 373 -11.61 8.92 -17.00
C PHE A 373 -11.64 9.37 -18.46
N LYS A 374 -11.55 10.69 -18.68
CA LYS A 374 -11.42 11.29 -20.03
C LYS A 374 -10.36 12.36 -20.03
N GLN A 375 -9.44 12.28 -20.97
CA GLN A 375 -8.51 13.36 -21.24
C GLN A 375 -9.25 14.51 -21.95
N VAL A 376 -9.13 15.73 -21.40
CA VAL A 376 -9.77 16.94 -21.94
C VAL A 376 -8.76 17.81 -22.69
N HIS A 377 -7.58 18.04 -22.08
CA HIS A 377 -6.51 18.85 -22.67
C HIS A 377 -5.16 18.36 -22.20
N LEU A 378 -4.15 18.44 -23.09
CA LEU A 378 -2.80 17.97 -22.79
C LEU A 378 -1.75 18.81 -23.50
N GLU A 379 -0.85 19.36 -22.72
CA GLU A 379 0.41 20.00 -23.14
C GLU A 379 1.57 19.45 -22.31
N ASN A 380 2.81 19.75 -22.67
CA ASN A 380 3.98 19.30 -21.92
C ASN A 380 3.90 19.58 -20.41
N GLN A 381 3.36 20.75 -20.03
CA GLN A 381 3.33 21.18 -18.65
C GLN A 381 1.92 21.52 -18.15
N CYS A 382 0.89 21.13 -18.89
CA CYS A 382 -0.49 21.32 -18.49
C CYS A 382 -1.31 20.08 -18.87
N PHE A 383 -2.08 19.58 -17.92
CA PHE A 383 -2.95 18.42 -18.12
C PHE A 383 -4.33 18.69 -17.54
N VAL A 384 -5.37 18.49 -18.35
CA VAL A 384 -6.76 18.56 -17.90
C VAL A 384 -7.45 17.26 -18.24
N PHE A 385 -8.13 16.68 -17.27
CA PHE A 385 -8.95 15.50 -17.44
C PHE A 385 -10.28 15.65 -16.68
N SER A 386 -11.24 14.81 -17.02
CA SER A 386 -12.52 14.77 -16.33
C SER A 386 -12.84 13.38 -15.79
N ARG A 387 -13.64 13.37 -14.73
CA ARG A 387 -14.26 12.21 -14.11
C ARG A 387 -15.77 12.40 -14.17
N GLY A 388 -16.50 11.45 -14.72
CA GLY A 388 -17.95 11.54 -14.86
C GLY A 388 -18.69 10.33 -14.27
N PHE A 389 -19.75 10.57 -13.48
CA PHE A 389 -20.58 9.52 -12.88
C PHE A 389 -22.01 10.03 -12.62
N GLU A 390 -23.03 9.35 -13.15
CA GLU A 390 -24.45 9.63 -12.89
C GLU A 390 -24.86 11.10 -13.07
N GLY A 391 -24.29 11.78 -14.05
CA GLY A 391 -24.57 13.19 -14.33
C GLY A 391 -23.70 14.20 -13.58
N GLU A 392 -22.92 13.78 -12.61
CA GLU A 392 -21.87 14.59 -11.97
C GLU A 392 -20.60 14.53 -12.85
N THR A 393 -19.94 15.66 -13.02
CA THR A 393 -18.62 15.72 -13.71
C THR A 393 -17.67 16.61 -12.92
N ALA A 394 -16.54 16.05 -12.52
CA ALA A 394 -15.42 16.80 -11.97
C ALA A 394 -14.37 16.99 -13.07
N VAL A 395 -13.91 18.22 -13.27
CA VAL A 395 -12.81 18.59 -14.15
C VAL A 395 -11.59 18.93 -13.32
N ILE A 396 -10.49 18.27 -13.60
CA ILE A 396 -9.22 18.44 -12.91
C ILE A 396 -8.21 19.06 -13.87
N ALA A 397 -7.66 20.20 -13.50
CA ALA A 397 -6.66 20.91 -14.29
C ALA A 397 -5.37 21.08 -13.47
N VAL A 398 -4.24 20.71 -14.05
CA VAL A 398 -2.93 20.73 -13.41
C VAL A 398 -1.96 21.50 -14.29
N ASN A 399 -1.35 22.54 -13.72
CA ASN A 399 -0.29 23.35 -14.36
C ASN A 399 1.02 23.14 -13.58
N ILE A 400 2.00 22.50 -14.19
CA ILE A 400 3.33 22.27 -13.59
C ILE A 400 4.37 23.30 -14.07
N ALA A 401 3.95 24.28 -14.88
CA ALA A 401 4.82 25.33 -15.40
C ALA A 401 5.02 26.46 -14.38
N SER A 402 6.14 27.16 -14.52
CA SER A 402 6.42 28.43 -13.84
C SER A 402 5.63 29.63 -14.40
N GLU A 403 4.85 29.41 -15.47
CA GLU A 403 4.04 30.40 -16.12
C GLU A 403 2.54 30.10 -15.93
N PRO A 404 1.68 31.13 -15.83
CA PRO A 404 0.25 30.92 -15.75
C PRO A 404 -0.30 30.32 -17.06
N LYS A 405 -1.41 29.59 -16.96
CA LYS A 405 -2.13 29.01 -18.09
C LYS A 405 -3.57 29.50 -18.10
N ASN A 406 -4.00 30.02 -19.25
CA ASN A 406 -5.38 30.43 -19.50
C ASN A 406 -5.94 29.53 -20.60
N LEU A 407 -6.96 28.75 -20.28
CA LEU A 407 -7.55 27.76 -21.19
C LEU A 407 -9.03 28.06 -21.38
N CYS A 408 -9.51 27.86 -22.61
CA CYS A 408 -10.94 27.84 -22.93
C CYS A 408 -11.26 26.47 -23.52
N LEU A 409 -11.99 25.65 -22.78
CA LEU A 409 -12.23 24.23 -23.09
C LEU A 409 -13.71 23.97 -23.23
N ASN A 410 -14.07 22.97 -24.02
CA ASN A 410 -15.43 22.43 -24.05
C ASN A 410 -15.45 21.07 -23.33
N VAL A 411 -16.23 20.97 -22.26
CA VAL A 411 -16.42 19.73 -21.50
C VAL A 411 -17.90 19.39 -21.48
N ASN A 412 -18.27 18.27 -22.06
CA ASN A 412 -19.68 17.82 -22.15
C ASN A 412 -20.64 18.88 -22.75
N GLY A 413 -20.16 19.68 -23.74
CA GLY A 413 -20.96 20.75 -24.37
C GLY A 413 -20.99 22.06 -23.60
N ARG A 414 -20.31 22.18 -22.47
CA ARG A 414 -20.17 23.43 -21.68
C ARG A 414 -18.82 24.06 -21.92
N GLU A 415 -18.81 25.37 -22.19
CA GLU A 415 -17.58 26.16 -22.24
C GLU A 415 -17.06 26.39 -20.81
N LEU A 416 -15.80 26.03 -20.58
CA LEU A 416 -15.11 26.18 -19.31
C LEU A 416 -13.85 27.06 -19.49
N LYS A 417 -13.80 28.18 -18.80
CA LYS A 417 -12.62 29.06 -18.74
C LYS A 417 -11.82 28.76 -17.49
N LEU A 418 -10.54 28.47 -17.67
CA LEU A 418 -9.63 28.08 -16.60
C LEU A 418 -8.42 29.00 -16.57
N ASP A 419 -8.23 29.67 -15.46
CA ASP A 419 -7.02 30.44 -15.17
C ASP A 419 -6.24 29.69 -14.08
N LEU A 420 -5.08 29.15 -14.41
CA LEU A 420 -4.18 28.42 -13.52
C LEU A 420 -2.93 29.26 -13.26
N SER A 421 -2.64 29.52 -12.01
CA SER A 421 -1.37 30.15 -11.60
C SER A 421 -0.18 29.20 -11.87
N PRO A 422 1.08 29.64 -11.79
CA PRO A 422 2.24 28.77 -11.80
C PRO A 422 2.13 27.68 -10.71
N PHE A 423 2.47 26.44 -11.06
CA PHE A 423 2.48 25.28 -10.14
C PHE A 423 1.13 25.05 -9.43
N ASP A 424 0.02 25.32 -10.09
CA ASP A 424 -1.33 25.29 -9.53
C ASP A 424 -2.17 24.14 -10.10
N SER A 425 -3.17 23.73 -9.34
CA SER A 425 -4.19 22.80 -9.79
C SER A 425 -5.58 23.19 -9.30
N LYS A 426 -6.59 22.90 -10.12
CA LYS A 426 -8.00 23.17 -9.80
C LYS A 426 -8.86 21.93 -10.01
N ILE A 427 -9.85 21.77 -9.15
CA ILE A 427 -10.93 20.81 -9.27
C ILE A 427 -12.23 21.59 -9.38
N ILE A 428 -13.02 21.31 -10.42
CA ILE A 428 -14.22 22.08 -10.76
C ILE A 428 -15.34 21.09 -11.05
N ASP A 429 -16.43 21.22 -10.33
CA ASP A 429 -17.65 20.45 -10.59
C ASP A 429 -18.53 21.18 -11.62
N ILE A 430 -19.03 20.43 -12.65
CA ILE A 430 -19.85 20.99 -13.75
C ILE A 430 -21.10 20.16 -14.01
#